data_83ab7cb16e9ed9969feb918b2bae21d6
#
_entry.id   83ab7cb16e9ed9969feb918b2bae21d6
#
_cell.length_a   1.000
_cell.length_b   1.000
_cell.length_c   1.000
_cell.angle_alpha   90.00
_cell.angle_beta   90.00
_cell.angle_gamma   90.00
#
_symmetry.space_group_name_H-M   'P 1'
#
loop_
_entity.id
_entity.type
_entity.pdbx_description
1 polymer ?
#
loop_
_entity_poly.entity_id
_entity_poly.type
_entity_poly.pdbx_seq_one_letter_code
_entity_poly.pdbx_strand_id
1 'polypeptide(L)'
;MEQGLRALGYPLELADRFDTVTVHCASAPAVHRAAATAGFNLRVLPDGAAPADATGFGISLDELSDQQELQALLALLAEACGQATPQLEAEQPPSLSLPQRSQPWLSQSVFHQYRSESELLRYIQRLVSRDLSLVHGMIPLGSCTMKLNAAAELQPVSWPAFAALHPFATADQAQGYRRLADDLEQ
;
A
#
# COMPACT_ATOMS: atom_id res chain seq x y z
N MET A 1 -9.51 -6.57 -10.71
CA MET A 1 -8.28 -6.50 -11.53
C MET A 1 -8.05 -7.77 -12.34
N GLU A 2 -7.95 -8.95 -11.73
CA GLU A 2 -7.66 -10.21 -12.44
C GLU A 2 -8.62 -10.53 -13.61
N GLN A 3 -9.92 -10.38 -13.40
CA GLN A 3 -10.93 -10.58 -14.46
C GLN A 3 -10.70 -9.63 -15.65
N GLY A 4 -10.40 -8.37 -15.37
CA GLY A 4 -10.11 -7.38 -16.41
C GLY A 4 -8.85 -7.73 -17.21
N LEU A 5 -7.79 -8.16 -16.54
CA LEU A 5 -6.56 -8.60 -17.22
C LEU A 5 -6.79 -9.84 -18.10
N ARG A 6 -7.58 -10.81 -17.61
CA ARG A 6 -7.97 -11.99 -18.42
C ARG A 6 -8.80 -11.61 -19.64
N ALA A 7 -9.75 -10.68 -19.48
CA ALA A 7 -10.55 -10.17 -20.58
C ALA A 7 -9.70 -9.46 -21.65
N LEU A 8 -8.59 -8.84 -21.25
CA LEU A 8 -7.60 -8.23 -22.13
C LEU A 8 -6.60 -9.25 -22.71
N GLY A 9 -6.74 -10.55 -22.40
CA GLY A 9 -5.87 -11.60 -22.91
C GLY A 9 -4.48 -11.66 -22.28
N TYR A 10 -4.26 -10.97 -21.16
CA TYR A 10 -2.99 -11.09 -20.45
C TYR A 10 -2.87 -12.48 -19.79
N PRO A 11 -1.69 -13.14 -19.94
CA PRO A 11 -1.47 -14.44 -19.32
C PRO A 11 -1.28 -14.25 -17.81
N LEU A 12 -2.15 -14.86 -17.02
CA LEU A 12 -2.06 -14.89 -15.58
C LEU A 12 -1.77 -16.32 -15.11
N GLU A 13 -0.86 -16.47 -14.17
CA GLU A 13 -0.64 -17.75 -13.51
C GLU A 13 -1.91 -18.21 -12.78
N LEU A 14 -2.19 -19.51 -12.82
CA LEU A 14 -3.27 -20.14 -12.07
C LEU A 14 -2.79 -20.39 -10.64
N ALA A 15 -2.77 -19.36 -9.82
CA ALA A 15 -2.40 -19.45 -8.42
C ALA A 15 -3.30 -18.55 -7.58
N ASP A 16 -3.61 -18.99 -6.37
CA ASP A 16 -4.23 -18.13 -5.38
C ASP A 16 -3.26 -17.01 -5.05
N ARG A 17 -3.75 -15.78 -5.05
CA ARG A 17 -2.97 -14.59 -4.74
C ARG A 17 -3.76 -13.69 -3.81
N PHE A 18 -3.07 -12.86 -3.07
CA PHE A 18 -3.70 -11.93 -2.13
C PHE A 18 -3.95 -10.57 -2.81
N ASP A 19 -2.93 -9.77 -2.96
CA ASP A 19 -3.01 -8.38 -3.43
C ASP A 19 -2.17 -8.09 -4.67
N THR A 20 -1.31 -9.00 -5.07
CA THR A 20 -0.34 -8.79 -6.15
C THR A 20 -0.63 -9.69 -7.35
N VAL A 21 -0.67 -9.09 -8.53
CA VAL A 21 -0.82 -9.77 -9.81
C VAL A 21 0.43 -9.57 -10.65
N THR A 22 0.97 -10.66 -11.18
CA THR A 22 2.14 -10.66 -12.06
C THR A 22 1.74 -11.07 -13.48
N VAL A 23 2.21 -10.32 -14.47
CA VAL A 23 1.94 -10.53 -15.89
C VAL A 23 3.26 -10.57 -16.65
N HIS A 24 3.48 -11.61 -17.47
CA HIS A 24 4.58 -11.68 -18.42
C HIS A 24 4.05 -11.50 -19.85
N CYS A 25 4.54 -10.50 -20.58
CA CYS A 25 4.09 -10.21 -21.92
C CYS A 25 5.14 -9.44 -22.74
N ALA A 26 5.12 -9.63 -24.03
CA ALA A 26 6.03 -8.92 -24.95
C ALA A 26 5.76 -7.40 -25.02
N SER A 27 4.56 -6.96 -24.66
CA SER A 27 4.18 -5.53 -24.63
C SER A 27 4.61 -4.81 -23.35
N ALA A 28 5.27 -5.47 -22.40
CA ALA A 28 5.65 -4.90 -21.13
C ALA A 28 6.37 -3.54 -21.22
N PRO A 29 7.33 -3.32 -22.13
CA PRO A 29 7.98 -2.00 -22.27
C PRO A 29 7.00 -0.89 -22.65
N ALA A 30 6.01 -1.19 -23.49
CA ALA A 30 4.97 -0.23 -23.88
C ALA A 30 4.03 0.07 -22.71
N VAL A 31 3.65 -0.96 -21.95
CA VAL A 31 2.83 -0.84 -20.73
C VAL A 31 3.53 0.05 -19.70
N HIS A 32 4.79 -0.18 -19.39
CA HIS A 32 5.55 0.65 -18.43
C HIS A 32 5.62 2.11 -18.84
N ARG A 33 5.83 2.37 -20.12
CA ARG A 33 5.88 3.74 -20.66
C ARG A 33 4.52 4.44 -20.55
N ALA A 34 3.43 3.75 -20.90
CA ALA A 34 2.08 4.27 -20.77
C ALA A 34 1.72 4.50 -19.30
N ALA A 35 2.05 3.56 -18.42
CA ALA A 35 1.83 3.65 -16.98
C ALA A 35 2.55 4.88 -16.38
N ALA A 36 3.82 5.06 -16.68
CA ALA A 36 4.58 6.22 -16.21
C ALA A 36 3.99 7.56 -16.69
N THR A 37 3.51 7.62 -17.94
CA THR A 37 2.84 8.82 -18.48
C THR A 37 1.52 9.11 -17.78
N ALA A 38 0.79 8.08 -17.38
CA ALA A 38 -0.49 8.18 -16.68
C ALA A 38 -0.34 8.31 -15.14
N GLY A 39 0.89 8.30 -14.62
CA GLY A 39 1.16 8.44 -13.18
C GLY A 39 1.09 7.14 -12.39
N PHE A 40 1.14 5.98 -13.04
CA PHE A 40 1.19 4.68 -12.38
C PHE A 40 2.62 4.13 -12.33
N ASN A 41 3.02 3.64 -11.16
CA ASN A 41 4.24 2.87 -10.98
C ASN A 41 3.90 1.38 -10.96
N LEU A 42 4.33 0.65 -11.98
CA LEU A 42 4.22 -0.80 -12.03
C LEU A 42 5.58 -1.43 -11.74
N ARG A 43 5.60 -2.55 -11.00
CA ARG A 43 6.83 -3.29 -10.78
C ARG A 43 7.38 -3.79 -12.12
N VAL A 44 8.65 -3.55 -12.38
CA VAL A 44 9.34 -4.03 -13.60
C VAL A 44 9.80 -5.47 -13.39
N LEU A 45 9.60 -6.32 -14.39
CA LEU A 45 10.06 -7.70 -14.38
C LEU A 45 10.99 -7.96 -15.57
N PRO A 46 12.15 -8.66 -15.35
CA PRO A 46 12.65 -9.12 -14.03
C PRO A 46 13.10 -7.94 -13.15
N ASP A 47 13.21 -8.21 -11.84
CA ASP A 47 13.67 -7.18 -10.89
C ASP A 47 15.03 -6.61 -11.29
N GLY A 48 15.16 -5.29 -11.20
CA GLY A 48 16.37 -4.58 -11.58
C GLY A 48 16.53 -4.29 -13.07
N ALA A 49 15.62 -4.77 -13.93
CA ALA A 49 15.61 -4.39 -15.34
C ALA A 49 15.16 -2.93 -15.53
N ALA A 50 15.61 -2.31 -16.60
CA ALA A 50 15.02 -1.04 -17.02
C ALA A 50 13.62 -1.27 -17.61
N PRO A 51 12.69 -0.30 -17.52
CA PRO A 51 11.35 -0.43 -18.13
C PRO A 51 11.37 -0.74 -19.62
N ALA A 52 12.41 -0.32 -20.33
CA ALA A 52 12.60 -0.62 -21.76
C ALA A 52 12.93 -2.09 -22.05
N ASP A 53 13.51 -2.79 -21.07
CA ASP A 53 13.93 -4.19 -21.16
C ASP A 53 12.98 -5.13 -20.41
N ALA A 54 11.83 -4.60 -19.97
CA ALA A 54 10.85 -5.37 -19.20
C ALA A 54 10.26 -6.52 -20.01
N THR A 55 10.17 -7.69 -19.39
CA THR A 55 9.47 -8.88 -19.93
C THR A 55 8.11 -9.10 -19.27
N GLY A 56 7.75 -8.23 -18.33
CA GLY A 56 6.49 -8.28 -17.60
C GLY A 56 6.33 -7.10 -16.66
N PHE A 57 5.21 -7.09 -15.96
CA PHE A 57 4.90 -6.09 -14.94
C PHE A 57 4.14 -6.72 -13.77
N GLY A 58 4.29 -6.12 -12.59
CA GLY A 58 3.53 -6.45 -11.40
C GLY A 58 2.61 -5.31 -11.00
N ILE A 59 1.41 -5.66 -10.55
CA ILE A 59 0.40 -4.77 -9.98
C ILE A 59 0.18 -5.20 -8.54
N SER A 60 0.43 -4.33 -7.58
CA SER A 60 0.09 -4.55 -6.18
C SER A 60 -1.01 -3.58 -5.78
N LEU A 61 -2.01 -4.07 -5.08
CA LEU A 61 -3.16 -3.31 -4.60
C LEU A 61 -3.09 -3.22 -3.07
N ASP A 62 -3.58 -2.12 -2.54
CA ASP A 62 -3.64 -1.88 -1.10
C ASP A 62 -5.04 -1.37 -0.68
N GLU A 63 -5.19 -0.96 0.59
CA GLU A 63 -6.44 -0.47 1.14
C GLU A 63 -6.88 0.89 0.56
N LEU A 64 -6.01 1.58 -0.17
CA LEU A 64 -6.30 2.86 -0.82
C LEU A 64 -6.70 2.70 -2.28
N SER A 65 -6.45 1.52 -2.85
CA SER A 65 -6.79 1.22 -4.25
C SER A 65 -8.30 1.16 -4.44
N ASP A 66 -8.86 2.14 -5.13
CA ASP A 66 -10.30 2.24 -5.38
C ASP A 66 -10.71 1.76 -6.78
N GLN A 67 -12.02 1.64 -6.99
CA GLN A 67 -12.57 1.18 -8.25
C GLN A 67 -12.24 2.12 -9.42
N GLN A 68 -12.14 3.43 -9.18
CA GLN A 68 -11.83 4.42 -10.20
C GLN A 68 -10.39 4.26 -10.68
N GLU A 69 -9.45 4.08 -9.75
CA GLU A 69 -8.04 3.82 -10.05
C GLU A 69 -7.85 2.51 -10.82
N LEU A 70 -8.53 1.44 -10.37
CA LEU A 70 -8.50 0.15 -11.06
C LEU A 70 -9.06 0.23 -12.48
N GLN A 71 -10.14 1.00 -12.69
CA GLN A 71 -10.72 1.19 -14.01
C GLN A 71 -9.80 2.01 -14.93
N ALA A 72 -9.14 3.04 -14.38
CA ALA A 72 -8.14 3.83 -15.10
C ALA A 72 -6.95 2.99 -15.54
N LEU A 73 -6.44 2.15 -14.65
CA LEU A 73 -5.34 1.21 -14.97
C LEU A 73 -5.75 0.19 -16.03
N LEU A 74 -6.98 -0.36 -15.95
CA LEU A 74 -7.48 -1.26 -16.98
C LEU A 74 -7.66 -0.57 -18.33
N ALA A 75 -8.07 0.70 -18.35
CA ALA A 75 -8.17 1.47 -19.59
C ALA A 75 -6.81 1.64 -20.27
N LEU A 76 -5.79 1.98 -19.50
CA LEU A 76 -4.41 2.08 -19.96
C LEU A 76 -3.89 0.75 -20.54
N LEU A 77 -4.14 -0.35 -19.82
CA LEU A 77 -3.72 -1.69 -20.26
C LEU A 77 -4.46 -2.14 -21.53
N ALA A 78 -5.75 -1.78 -21.66
CA ALA A 78 -6.54 -2.02 -22.85
C ALA A 78 -6.02 -1.26 -24.08
N GLU A 79 -5.67 0.02 -23.89
CA GLU A 79 -5.05 0.84 -24.93
C GLU A 79 -3.73 0.24 -25.39
N ALA A 80 -2.87 -0.19 -24.44
CA ALA A 80 -1.59 -0.84 -24.77
C ALA A 80 -1.74 -2.14 -25.58
N CYS A 81 -2.90 -2.81 -25.48
CA CYS A 81 -3.23 -4.01 -26.24
C CYS A 81 -4.06 -3.72 -27.49
N GLY A 82 -4.50 -2.49 -27.71
CA GLY A 82 -5.42 -2.13 -28.79
C GLY A 82 -6.83 -2.75 -28.64
N GLN A 83 -7.29 -2.93 -27.39
CA GLN A 83 -8.59 -3.53 -27.06
C GLN A 83 -9.54 -2.54 -26.39
N ALA A 84 -10.83 -2.89 -26.33
CA ALA A 84 -11.80 -2.12 -25.56
C ALA A 84 -11.59 -2.34 -24.05
N THR A 85 -11.75 -1.27 -23.28
CA THR A 85 -11.61 -1.34 -21.83
C THR A 85 -12.70 -2.21 -21.21
N PRO A 86 -12.36 -3.28 -20.49
CA PRO A 86 -13.34 -4.09 -19.78
C PRO A 86 -13.94 -3.28 -18.61
N GLN A 87 -15.23 -3.42 -18.39
CA GLN A 87 -15.89 -2.86 -17.22
C GLN A 87 -15.61 -3.76 -16.02
N LEU A 88 -15.27 -3.14 -14.88
CA LEU A 88 -15.23 -3.84 -13.61
C LEU A 88 -16.65 -4.20 -13.18
N GLU A 89 -16.94 -5.48 -13.13
CA GLU A 89 -18.19 -5.95 -12.55
C GLU A 89 -18.15 -5.80 -11.02
N ALA A 90 -19.33 -5.64 -10.40
CA ALA A 90 -19.44 -5.60 -8.95
C ALA A 90 -18.84 -6.88 -8.32
N GLU A 91 -18.18 -6.70 -7.20
CA GLU A 91 -17.41 -7.73 -6.50
C GLU A 91 -18.13 -9.09 -6.43
N GLN A 92 -17.56 -10.07 -7.08
CA GLN A 92 -17.77 -11.44 -6.66
C GLN A 92 -16.71 -11.74 -5.57
N PRO A 93 -17.14 -12.27 -4.42
CA PRO A 93 -16.19 -12.66 -3.38
C PRO A 93 -15.15 -13.62 -3.99
N PRO A 94 -13.86 -13.43 -3.69
CA PRO A 94 -12.82 -14.28 -4.24
C PRO A 94 -13.10 -15.73 -3.86
N SER A 95 -13.13 -16.60 -4.86
CA SER A 95 -13.11 -18.05 -4.64
C SER A 95 -11.70 -18.45 -4.21
N LEU A 96 -11.36 -18.19 -2.94
CA LEU A 96 -10.11 -18.68 -2.39
C LEU A 96 -10.24 -20.18 -2.09
N SER A 97 -9.29 -20.97 -2.55
CA SER A 97 -9.17 -22.38 -2.21
C SER A 97 -8.73 -22.59 -0.75
N LEU A 98 -8.34 -21.52 -0.08
CA LEU A 98 -7.93 -21.54 1.32
C LEU A 98 -9.13 -21.81 2.25
N PRO A 99 -8.95 -22.62 3.30
CA PRO A 99 -10.01 -22.87 4.26
C PRO A 99 -10.46 -21.58 4.94
N GLN A 100 -11.75 -21.31 4.85
CA GLN A 100 -12.38 -20.16 5.49
C GLN A 100 -12.36 -20.33 7.00
N ARG A 101 -12.10 -19.25 7.73
CA ARG A 101 -12.19 -19.25 9.20
C ARG A 101 -13.64 -19.47 9.62
N SER A 102 -13.90 -20.55 10.38
CA SER A 102 -15.22 -20.86 10.92
C SER A 102 -15.48 -20.27 12.30
N GLN A 103 -14.43 -19.89 13.04
CA GLN A 103 -14.57 -19.34 14.37
C GLN A 103 -14.52 -17.80 14.37
N PRO A 104 -15.32 -17.15 15.25
CA PRO A 104 -15.27 -15.70 15.41
C PRO A 104 -13.88 -15.28 15.92
N TRP A 105 -13.43 -14.11 15.52
CA TRP A 105 -12.17 -13.51 15.93
C TRP A 105 -12.46 -12.22 16.72
N LEU A 106 -11.51 -11.80 17.56
CA LEU A 106 -11.64 -10.62 18.43
C LEU A 106 -12.98 -10.57 19.18
N SER A 107 -13.44 -11.73 19.69
CA SER A 107 -14.74 -11.85 20.39
C SER A 107 -14.71 -11.28 21.81
N GLN A 108 -13.53 -10.92 22.35
CA GLN A 108 -13.40 -10.33 23.67
C GLN A 108 -14.07 -8.95 23.70
N SER A 109 -14.76 -8.68 24.80
CA SER A 109 -15.55 -7.45 24.96
C SER A 109 -14.76 -6.16 24.78
N VAL A 110 -13.45 -6.18 25.11
CA VAL A 110 -12.56 -5.03 24.97
C VAL A 110 -12.50 -4.49 23.54
N PHE A 111 -12.60 -5.34 22.52
CA PHE A 111 -12.60 -4.94 21.11
C PHE A 111 -13.93 -4.31 20.66
N HIS A 112 -14.95 -4.31 21.51
CA HIS A 112 -16.28 -3.85 21.18
C HIS A 112 -16.81 -2.73 22.10
N GLN A 113 -16.09 -2.39 23.16
CA GLN A 113 -16.55 -1.44 24.18
C GLN A 113 -16.12 0.01 23.91
N TYR A 114 -14.88 0.24 23.51
CA TYR A 114 -14.29 1.59 23.42
C TYR A 114 -14.35 2.12 21.99
N ARG A 115 -15.53 2.55 21.57
CA ARG A 115 -15.81 2.93 20.17
C ARG A 115 -15.85 4.43 19.92
N SER A 116 -15.84 5.26 20.95
CA SER A 116 -15.68 6.70 20.85
C SER A 116 -14.25 7.11 21.20
N GLU A 117 -13.80 8.23 20.64
CA GLU A 117 -12.47 8.79 20.92
C GLU A 117 -12.26 8.97 22.44
N SER A 118 -13.22 9.58 23.13
CA SER A 118 -13.13 9.83 24.57
C SER A 118 -13.06 8.54 25.39
N GLU A 119 -13.79 7.50 25.03
CA GLU A 119 -13.74 6.22 25.72
C GLU A 119 -12.41 5.51 25.49
N LEU A 120 -11.91 5.53 24.26
CA LEU A 120 -10.61 4.97 23.91
C LEU A 120 -9.49 5.67 24.65
N LEU A 121 -9.46 7.01 24.67
CA LEU A 121 -8.45 7.78 25.40
C LEU A 121 -8.45 7.46 26.89
N ARG A 122 -9.63 7.37 27.53
CA ARG A 122 -9.74 6.99 28.94
C ARG A 122 -9.28 5.55 29.18
N TYR A 123 -9.54 4.66 28.24
CA TYR A 123 -9.06 3.27 28.31
C TYR A 123 -7.54 3.20 28.21
N ILE A 124 -6.95 3.89 27.24
CA ILE A 124 -5.49 4.00 27.09
C ILE A 124 -4.88 4.56 28.38
N GLN A 125 -5.40 5.67 28.90
CA GLN A 125 -4.89 6.28 30.14
C GLN A 125 -5.00 5.32 31.34
N ARG A 126 -6.04 4.54 31.45
CA ARG A 126 -6.19 3.52 32.48
C ARG A 126 -5.15 2.40 32.37
N LEU A 127 -4.76 2.02 31.14
CA LEU A 127 -3.70 1.03 30.93
C LEU A 127 -2.33 1.63 31.25
N VAL A 128 -2.03 2.83 30.76
CA VAL A 128 -0.78 3.55 31.00
C VAL A 128 -0.55 3.75 32.50
N SER A 129 -1.60 4.05 33.30
CA SER A 129 -1.49 4.26 34.74
C SER A 129 -1.19 3.00 35.57
N ARG A 130 -1.23 1.81 34.94
CA ARG A 130 -0.90 0.54 35.58
C ARG A 130 0.53 0.08 35.36
N ASP A 131 1.25 0.79 34.52
CA ASP A 131 2.63 0.47 34.14
C ASP A 131 3.52 1.71 34.27
N LEU A 132 4.80 1.53 33.99
CA LEU A 132 5.75 2.64 33.98
C LEU A 132 5.44 3.58 32.81
N SER A 133 5.33 4.88 33.14
CA SER A 133 5.04 5.92 32.16
C SER A 133 5.87 7.16 32.44
N LEU A 134 6.35 7.79 31.37
CA LEU A 134 7.08 9.07 31.45
C LEU A 134 6.22 10.22 31.99
N VAL A 135 4.90 10.07 32.00
CA VAL A 135 3.96 11.04 32.60
C VAL A 135 3.97 10.93 34.14
N HIS A 136 4.26 9.76 34.68
CA HIS A 136 4.20 9.50 36.13
C HIS A 136 5.56 9.41 36.80
N GLY A 137 6.64 9.25 36.07
CA GLY A 137 7.95 9.11 36.65
C GLY A 137 9.09 9.02 35.63
N MET A 138 10.33 9.06 36.13
CA MET A 138 11.50 8.81 35.30
C MET A 138 11.70 7.32 35.10
N ILE A 139 11.82 6.90 33.84
CA ILE A 139 12.19 5.53 33.49
C ILE A 139 13.72 5.45 33.48
N PRO A 140 14.35 4.60 34.32
CA PRO A 140 15.81 4.49 34.39
C PRO A 140 16.39 3.62 33.27
N LEU A 141 15.87 3.79 32.08
CA LEU A 141 16.27 3.04 30.88
C LEU A 141 16.93 3.99 29.87
N GLY A 142 17.80 3.44 29.05
CA GLY A 142 18.47 4.19 28.00
C GLY A 142 17.53 4.79 26.96
N SER A 143 18.07 5.61 26.08
CA SER A 143 17.35 6.43 25.11
C SER A 143 16.44 5.67 24.13
N CYS A 144 16.57 4.36 24.03
CA CYS A 144 15.74 3.54 23.13
C CYS A 144 14.22 3.60 23.47
N THR A 145 13.88 3.92 24.70
CA THR A 145 12.48 4.02 25.18
C THR A 145 12.01 5.46 25.42
N MET A 146 12.90 6.44 25.29
CA MET A 146 12.66 7.84 25.68
C MET A 146 12.45 8.75 24.46
N LYS A 147 11.56 8.39 23.57
CA LYS A 147 11.25 9.16 22.35
C LYS A 147 10.10 10.13 22.60
N LEU A 148 10.31 11.13 23.44
CA LEU A 148 9.34 12.21 23.65
C LEU A 148 9.58 13.30 22.59
N ASN A 149 8.78 13.31 21.57
CA ASN A 149 8.76 14.36 20.57
C ASN A 149 7.58 15.31 20.84
N ALA A 150 7.78 16.60 20.58
CA ALA A 150 6.66 17.54 20.60
C ALA A 150 5.61 17.14 19.57
N ALA A 151 4.32 17.35 19.88
CA ALA A 151 3.23 17.04 18.94
C ALA A 151 3.42 17.77 17.60
N ALA A 152 3.97 18.99 17.62
CA ALA A 152 4.26 19.76 16.42
C ALA A 152 5.36 19.12 15.55
N GLU A 153 6.31 18.40 16.13
CA GLU A 153 7.37 17.69 15.39
C GLU A 153 6.82 16.41 14.73
N LEU A 154 5.79 15.80 15.34
CA LEU A 154 5.14 14.60 14.78
C LEU A 154 4.09 14.93 13.71
N GLN A 155 3.58 16.15 13.65
CA GLN A 155 2.56 16.56 12.70
C GLN A 155 2.92 16.29 11.23
N PRO A 156 4.15 16.60 10.76
CA PRO A 156 4.56 16.33 9.38
C PRO A 156 4.50 14.86 8.97
N VAL A 157 4.66 13.92 9.92
CA VAL A 157 4.62 12.48 9.65
C VAL A 157 3.27 12.04 9.06
N SER A 158 2.18 12.74 9.40
CA SER A 158 0.85 12.46 8.89
C SER A 158 0.46 13.26 7.63
N TRP A 159 1.30 14.17 7.17
CA TRP A 159 1.01 14.93 5.96
C TRP A 159 1.16 14.02 4.72
N PRO A 160 0.21 14.05 3.77
CA PRO A 160 0.25 13.17 2.60
C PRO A 160 1.56 13.26 1.80
N ALA A 161 2.16 14.46 1.71
CA ALA A 161 3.44 14.67 1.04
C ALA A 161 4.60 13.86 1.65
N PHE A 162 4.52 13.50 2.94
CA PHE A 162 5.50 12.66 3.61
C PHE A 162 5.00 11.23 3.80
N ALA A 163 3.73 11.06 4.22
CA ALA A 163 3.20 9.75 4.59
C ALA A 163 2.83 8.87 3.39
N ALA A 164 2.44 9.46 2.25
CA ALA A 164 1.91 8.74 1.11
C ALA A 164 2.96 8.35 0.04
N LEU A 165 4.26 8.59 0.29
CA LEU A 165 5.29 8.17 -0.64
C LEU A 165 5.61 6.68 -0.46
N HIS A 166 5.43 5.90 -1.52
CA HIS A 166 5.79 4.48 -1.48
C HIS A 166 7.32 4.29 -1.39
N PRO A 167 7.82 3.34 -0.60
CA PRO A 167 9.27 3.10 -0.42
C PRO A 167 10.03 2.78 -1.72
N PHE A 168 9.34 2.24 -2.72
CA PHE A 168 9.91 1.92 -4.04
C PHE A 168 9.54 2.95 -5.11
N ALA A 169 9.09 4.15 -4.72
CA ALA A 169 8.98 5.26 -5.66
C ALA A 169 10.34 5.55 -6.31
N THR A 170 10.31 5.94 -7.57
CA THR A 170 11.56 6.19 -8.32
C THR A 170 12.28 7.43 -7.78
N ALA A 171 13.59 7.52 -7.99
CA ALA A 171 14.41 8.60 -7.44
C ALA A 171 13.98 10.01 -7.89
N ASP A 172 13.43 10.12 -9.09
CA ASP A 172 12.88 11.37 -9.64
C ASP A 172 11.57 11.78 -8.92
N GLN A 173 10.79 10.83 -8.42
CA GLN A 173 9.59 11.07 -7.63
C GLN A 173 9.89 11.35 -6.15
N ALA A 174 11.07 10.96 -5.65
CA ALA A 174 11.49 11.07 -4.25
C ALA A 174 12.49 12.19 -3.97
N GLN A 175 12.64 13.16 -4.87
CA GLN A 175 13.64 14.24 -4.76
C GLN A 175 13.51 15.07 -3.47
N GLY A 176 12.29 15.27 -2.96
CA GLY A 176 12.06 16.00 -1.73
C GLY A 176 12.67 15.30 -0.51
N TYR A 177 12.54 13.97 -0.42
CA TYR A 177 13.19 13.17 0.63
C TYR A 177 14.71 13.18 0.52
N ARG A 178 15.24 13.09 -0.69
CA ARG A 178 16.67 13.17 -0.91
C ARG A 178 17.22 14.51 -0.45
N ARG A 179 16.56 15.62 -0.85
CA ARG A 179 16.96 16.97 -0.41
C ARG A 179 16.90 17.10 1.11
N LEU A 180 15.87 16.56 1.78
CA LEU A 180 15.78 16.56 3.23
C LEU A 180 16.98 15.83 3.88
N ALA A 181 17.36 14.67 3.34
CA ALA A 181 18.53 13.94 3.84
C ALA A 181 19.83 14.73 3.61
N ASP A 182 20.04 15.26 2.41
CA ASP A 182 21.22 16.05 2.06
C ASP A 182 21.35 17.33 2.95
N ASP A 183 20.22 17.99 3.25
CA ASP A 183 20.20 19.18 4.13
C ASP A 183 20.50 18.83 5.60
N LEU A 184 20.20 17.60 6.04
CA LEU A 184 20.48 17.11 7.39
C LEU A 184 21.91 16.59 7.57
N GLU A 185 22.61 16.22 6.49
CA GLU A 185 23.99 15.77 6.51
C GLU A 185 25.02 16.91 6.56
N GLN A 186 24.61 18.17 6.30
CA GLN A 186 25.44 19.37 6.33
C GLN A 186 25.59 19.91 7.76
#